data_8f2514c5e8200697953d47bdaba4138f
#
_entry.id   8f2514c5e8200697953d47bdaba4138f
#
_cell.length_a   1.000
_cell.length_b   1.000
_cell.length_c   1.000
_cell.angle_alpha   90.00
_cell.angle_beta   90.00
_cell.angle_gamma   90.00
#
_symmetry.space_group_name_H-M   'P 1'
#
loop_
_entity.id
_entity.type
_entity.pdbx_description
1 polymer ?
#
loop_
_entity_poly.entity_id
_entity_poly.type
_entity_poly.pdbx_seq_one_letter_code
_entity_poly.pdbx_strand_id
1 'polypeptide(L)'
;MKILLAIDDSKFSAAAAKAVIARHKLPGLEVRVLHAAEPPTLFTAPEMAEYIPPKESAEEAKALVAKAAAALRSAGINVTTAVVQGDAKSVILDDAKAWGADLIVLGSHGRKGLERFMVGSVSAAVLRHAHCSVEIVRLAPK
;
A
#
# COMPACT_ATOMS: atom_id res chain seq x y z
N MET A 1 2.62 1.33 -18.98
CA MET A 1 1.99 1.94 -17.80
C MET A 1 2.54 1.33 -16.54
N LYS A 2 2.89 2.16 -15.57
CA LYS A 2 3.39 1.74 -14.27
C LYS A 2 2.38 2.05 -13.18
N ILE A 3 1.91 1.02 -12.49
CA ILE A 3 0.97 1.13 -11.37
C ILE A 3 1.68 0.80 -10.06
N LEU A 4 1.64 1.73 -9.12
CA LEU A 4 2.05 1.47 -7.75
C LEU A 4 0.82 1.03 -6.95
N LEU A 5 0.81 -0.22 -6.50
CA LEU A 5 -0.24 -0.76 -5.66
C LEU A 5 0.24 -0.74 -4.21
N ALA A 6 -0.30 0.16 -3.42
CA ALA A 6 0.04 0.30 -2.00
C ALA A 6 -0.90 -0.56 -1.16
N ILE A 7 -0.35 -1.47 -0.37
CA ILE A 7 -1.13 -2.43 0.41
C ILE A 7 -0.74 -2.47 1.88
N ASP A 8 -1.69 -2.91 2.68
CA ASP A 8 -1.49 -3.39 4.04
C ASP A 8 -2.27 -4.72 4.19
N ASP A 9 -2.45 -5.24 5.38
CA ASP A 9 -3.16 -6.49 5.61
C ASP A 9 -4.69 -6.34 5.71
N SER A 10 -5.23 -5.19 5.31
CA SER A 10 -6.65 -4.91 5.39
C SER A 10 -7.43 -5.51 4.21
N LYS A 11 -8.74 -5.68 4.42
CA LYS A 11 -9.67 -6.07 3.35
C LYS A 11 -9.75 -5.04 2.22
N PHE A 12 -9.45 -3.76 2.52
CA PHE A 12 -9.41 -2.68 1.54
C PHE A 12 -8.26 -2.87 0.56
N SER A 13 -7.10 -3.29 1.07
CA SER A 13 -5.94 -3.62 0.22
C SER A 13 -6.21 -4.83 -0.67
N ALA A 14 -6.87 -5.86 -0.15
CA ALA A 14 -7.27 -7.00 -0.95
C ALA A 14 -8.21 -6.60 -2.08
N ALA A 15 -9.15 -5.69 -1.80
CA ALA A 15 -10.05 -5.15 -2.83
C ALA A 15 -9.29 -4.34 -3.88
N ALA A 16 -8.27 -3.56 -3.46
CA ALA A 16 -7.43 -2.81 -4.37
C ALA A 16 -6.66 -3.72 -5.33
N ALA A 17 -6.08 -4.80 -4.84
CA ALA A 17 -5.38 -5.79 -5.68
C ALA A 17 -6.33 -6.43 -6.70
N LYS A 18 -7.53 -6.82 -6.27
CA LYS A 18 -8.56 -7.36 -7.18
C LYS A 18 -8.98 -6.36 -8.24
N ALA A 19 -9.09 -5.08 -7.88
CA ALA A 19 -9.45 -4.02 -8.81
C ALA A 19 -8.38 -3.83 -9.89
N VAL A 20 -7.10 -3.90 -9.54
CA VAL A 20 -6.01 -3.85 -10.52
C VAL A 20 -6.14 -4.97 -11.53
N ILE A 21 -6.36 -6.20 -11.06
CA ILE A 21 -6.52 -7.37 -11.93
C ILE A 21 -7.72 -7.21 -12.86
N ALA A 22 -8.85 -6.72 -12.34
CA ALA A 22 -10.09 -6.63 -13.10
C ALA A 22 -10.13 -5.47 -14.08
N ARG A 23 -9.51 -4.34 -13.74
CA ARG A 23 -9.68 -3.08 -14.50
C ARG A 23 -8.53 -2.72 -15.41
N HIS A 24 -7.34 -3.20 -15.10
CA HIS A 24 -6.14 -2.82 -15.83
C HIS A 24 -5.56 -4.01 -16.61
N LYS A 25 -6.00 -4.14 -17.85
CA LYS A 25 -5.58 -5.25 -18.74
C LYS A 25 -4.84 -4.70 -19.97
N LEU A 26 -3.80 -3.93 -19.71
CA LEU A 26 -3.01 -3.31 -20.77
C LEU A 26 -1.74 -4.10 -21.07
N PRO A 27 -1.36 -4.27 -22.35
CA PRO A 27 -0.06 -4.83 -22.69
C PRO A 27 1.06 -3.96 -22.10
N GLY A 28 2.10 -4.61 -21.58
CA GLY A 28 3.23 -3.90 -21.00
C GLY A 28 2.97 -3.26 -19.64
N LEU A 29 1.88 -3.64 -18.98
CA LEU A 29 1.58 -3.17 -17.61
C LEU A 29 2.62 -3.69 -16.63
N GLU A 30 3.19 -2.79 -15.86
CA GLU A 30 4.07 -3.11 -14.74
C GLU A 30 3.41 -2.68 -13.44
N VAL A 31 3.36 -3.57 -12.46
CA VAL A 31 2.83 -3.26 -11.14
C VAL A 31 3.92 -3.41 -10.10
N ARG A 32 4.07 -2.42 -9.26
CA ARG A 32 4.93 -2.48 -8.08
C ARG A 32 4.05 -2.56 -6.85
N VAL A 33 4.13 -3.68 -6.15
CA VAL A 33 3.39 -3.88 -4.89
C VAL A 33 4.26 -3.34 -3.76
N LEU A 34 3.76 -2.32 -3.09
CA LEU A 34 4.48 -1.62 -2.02
C LEU A 34 3.74 -1.77 -0.69
N HIS A 35 4.47 -2.11 0.33
CA HIS A 35 4.00 -2.07 1.71
C HIS A 35 4.91 -1.17 2.54
N ALA A 36 4.31 -0.20 3.22
CA ALA A 36 5.01 0.65 4.18
C ALA A 36 4.99 -0.04 5.54
N ALA A 37 6.15 -0.48 6.00
CA ALA A 37 6.29 -1.13 7.28
C ALA A 37 6.49 -0.09 8.39
N GLU A 38 5.74 -0.24 9.48
CA GLU A 38 5.88 0.65 10.63
C GLU A 38 7.26 0.48 11.26
N PRO A 39 8.03 1.56 11.46
CA PRO A 39 9.33 1.46 12.09
C PRO A 39 9.19 1.17 13.60
N PRO A 40 10.21 0.58 14.23
CA PRO A 40 10.19 0.39 15.67
C PRO A 40 10.11 1.74 16.38
N THR A 41 9.36 1.78 17.49
CA THR A 41 9.20 2.99 18.28
C THR A 41 10.16 2.95 19.46
N LEU A 42 10.94 4.04 19.64
CA LEU A 42 11.79 4.20 20.80
C LEU A 42 11.16 5.22 21.74
N PHE A 43 10.87 4.81 22.95
CA PHE A 43 10.40 5.71 23.99
C PHE A 43 11.59 6.48 24.57
N THR A 44 11.59 7.81 24.43
CA THR A 44 12.75 8.66 24.77
C THR A 44 12.65 9.35 26.12
N ALA A 45 11.69 9.00 26.97
CA ALA A 45 11.65 9.54 28.34
C ALA A 45 12.91 9.07 29.10
N PRO A 46 13.65 9.98 29.78
CA PRO A 46 14.95 9.64 30.39
C PRO A 46 14.92 8.48 31.40
N GLU A 47 13.76 8.21 31.95
CA GLU A 47 13.57 7.15 32.96
C GLU A 47 13.04 5.84 32.40
N MET A 48 12.63 5.80 31.11
CA MET A 48 11.98 4.65 30.52
C MET A 48 12.31 4.54 29.03
N ALA A 49 13.61 4.41 28.72
CA ALA A 49 14.01 4.10 27.34
C ALA A 49 13.59 2.67 27.01
N GLU A 50 12.42 2.51 26.42
CA GLU A 50 11.87 1.22 26.06
C GLU A 50 11.77 1.10 24.55
N TYR A 51 12.37 0.03 24.02
CA TYR A 51 12.22 -0.34 22.62
C TYR A 51 10.89 -1.07 22.43
N ILE A 52 10.01 -0.49 21.64
CA ILE A 52 8.75 -1.13 21.26
C ILE A 52 8.92 -1.67 19.84
N PRO A 53 9.00 -3.01 19.66
CA PRO A 53 9.12 -3.58 18.33
C PRO A 53 7.87 -3.28 17.49
N PRO A 54 7.99 -3.24 16.16
CA PRO A 54 6.83 -3.09 15.29
C PRO A 54 5.87 -4.26 15.48
N LYS A 55 4.58 -4.01 15.31
CA LYS A 55 3.53 -5.03 15.41
C LYS A 55 3.66 -6.12 14.35
N GLU A 56 4.30 -5.80 13.26
CA GLU A 56 4.49 -6.67 12.12
C GLU A 56 5.96 -7.02 11.98
N SER A 57 6.26 -8.30 11.79
CA SER A 57 7.63 -8.75 11.54
C SER A 57 8.04 -8.51 10.09
N ALA A 58 9.35 -8.55 9.83
CA ALA A 58 9.87 -8.46 8.47
C ALA A 58 9.35 -9.60 7.58
N GLU A 59 9.24 -10.80 8.13
CA GLU A 59 8.70 -11.96 7.41
C GLU A 59 7.21 -11.77 7.07
N GLU A 60 6.43 -11.23 7.99
CA GLU A 60 5.02 -10.93 7.75
C GLU A 60 4.84 -9.90 6.64
N ALA A 61 5.66 -8.85 6.65
CA ALA A 61 5.64 -7.83 5.62
C ALA A 61 5.99 -8.41 4.24
N LYS A 62 7.03 -9.24 4.17
CA LYS A 62 7.42 -9.90 2.93
C LYS A 62 6.34 -10.85 2.43
N ALA A 63 5.72 -11.62 3.33
CA ALA A 63 4.64 -12.53 2.98
C ALA A 63 3.44 -11.78 2.42
N LEU A 64 3.13 -10.62 2.98
CA LEU A 64 2.02 -9.78 2.52
C LEU A 64 2.20 -9.36 1.05
N VAL A 65 3.34 -8.79 0.71
CA VAL A 65 3.61 -8.36 -0.66
C VAL A 65 3.74 -9.55 -1.62
N ALA A 66 4.31 -10.67 -1.15
CA ALA A 66 4.44 -11.88 -1.96
C ALA A 66 3.08 -12.47 -2.33
N LYS A 67 2.14 -12.49 -1.41
CA LYS A 67 0.77 -12.97 -1.65
C LYS A 67 0.06 -12.14 -2.71
N ALA A 68 0.13 -10.81 -2.59
CA ALA A 68 -0.46 -9.91 -3.57
C ALA A 68 0.22 -10.06 -4.94
N ALA A 69 1.54 -10.16 -4.96
CA ALA A 69 2.30 -10.35 -6.19
C ALA A 69 1.94 -11.66 -6.89
N ALA A 70 1.77 -12.75 -6.13
CA ALA A 70 1.39 -14.05 -6.70
C ALA A 70 0.04 -13.97 -7.41
N ALA A 71 -0.94 -13.31 -6.81
CA ALA A 71 -2.26 -13.12 -7.41
C ALA A 71 -2.19 -12.32 -8.72
N LEU A 72 -1.39 -11.25 -8.73
CA LEU A 72 -1.19 -10.42 -9.91
C LEU A 72 -0.45 -11.18 -11.02
N ARG A 73 0.58 -11.92 -10.68
CA ARG A 73 1.35 -12.75 -11.64
C ARG A 73 0.48 -13.85 -12.24
N SER A 74 -0.40 -14.45 -11.44
CA SER A 74 -1.36 -15.45 -11.94
C SER A 74 -2.31 -14.87 -12.98
N ALA A 75 -2.54 -13.56 -12.92
CA ALA A 75 -3.33 -12.85 -13.92
C ALA A 75 -2.50 -12.38 -15.13
N GLY A 76 -1.22 -12.77 -15.20
CA GLY A 76 -0.34 -12.42 -16.33
C GLY A 76 0.31 -11.04 -16.22
N ILE A 77 0.30 -10.43 -15.05
CA ILE A 77 0.85 -9.09 -14.84
C ILE A 77 2.32 -9.18 -14.40
N ASN A 78 3.15 -8.30 -14.94
CA ASN A 78 4.56 -8.17 -14.53
C ASN A 78 4.62 -7.40 -13.21
N VAL A 79 5.15 -8.02 -12.16
CA VAL A 79 5.09 -7.49 -10.80
C VAL A 79 6.46 -7.47 -10.14
N THR A 80 6.77 -6.36 -9.48
CA THR A 80 7.86 -6.26 -8.51
C THR A 80 7.28 -5.95 -7.13
N THR A 81 8.02 -6.22 -6.08
CA THR A 81 7.58 -5.98 -4.70
C THR A 81 8.59 -5.12 -3.95
N ALA A 82 8.10 -4.37 -2.98
CA ALA A 82 8.94 -3.58 -2.08
C ALA A 82 8.29 -3.47 -0.71
N VAL A 83 9.12 -3.58 0.32
CA VAL A 83 8.75 -3.27 1.69
C VAL A 83 9.69 -2.15 2.15
N VAL A 84 9.13 -1.01 2.53
CA VAL A 84 9.90 0.16 2.95
C VAL A 84 9.43 0.59 4.33
N GLN A 85 10.36 0.77 5.25
CA GLN A 85 10.04 1.29 6.58
C GLN A 85 9.75 2.79 6.51
N GLY A 86 8.72 3.21 7.19
CA GLY A 86 8.39 4.62 7.32
C GLY A 86 6.90 4.88 7.42
N ASP A 87 6.57 6.15 7.48
CA ASP A 87 5.20 6.63 7.48
C ASP A 87 4.56 6.33 6.13
N ALA A 88 3.40 5.67 6.14
CA ALA A 88 2.78 5.13 4.94
C ALA A 88 2.57 6.18 3.83
N LYS A 89 2.01 7.34 4.15
CA LYS A 89 1.77 8.38 3.15
C LYS A 89 3.05 8.87 2.49
N SER A 90 4.09 9.09 3.29
CA SER A 90 5.39 9.56 2.79
C SER A 90 6.09 8.50 1.95
N VAL A 91 6.08 7.25 2.41
CA VAL A 91 6.66 6.11 1.68
C VAL A 91 5.99 5.94 0.32
N ILE A 92 4.66 5.98 0.27
CA ILE A 92 3.91 5.81 -0.97
C ILE A 92 4.22 6.95 -1.96
N LEU A 93 4.17 8.18 -1.50
CA LEU A 93 4.41 9.36 -2.34
C LEU A 93 5.84 9.38 -2.88
N ASP A 94 6.82 9.12 -2.03
CA ASP A 94 8.23 9.13 -2.42
C ASP A 94 8.56 7.98 -3.38
N ASP A 95 8.08 6.78 -3.10
CA ASP A 95 8.32 5.62 -3.94
C ASP A 95 7.66 5.76 -5.32
N ALA A 96 6.43 6.26 -5.34
CA ALA A 96 5.72 6.52 -6.60
C ALA A 96 6.48 7.49 -7.49
N LYS A 97 7.01 8.56 -6.92
CA LYS A 97 7.78 9.56 -7.64
C LYS A 97 9.11 8.99 -8.13
N ALA A 98 9.85 8.31 -7.26
CA ALA A 98 11.15 7.73 -7.59
C ALA A 98 11.04 6.65 -8.68
N TRP A 99 10.02 5.82 -8.63
CA TRP A 99 9.80 4.75 -9.61
C TRP A 99 9.17 5.26 -10.92
N GLY A 100 8.56 6.41 -10.89
CA GLY A 100 7.87 6.98 -12.06
C GLY A 100 6.51 6.35 -12.29
N ALA A 101 5.74 6.15 -11.23
CA ALA A 101 4.39 5.59 -11.36
C ALA A 101 3.48 6.52 -12.17
N ASP A 102 2.67 5.93 -13.02
CA ASP A 102 1.62 6.64 -13.77
C ASP A 102 0.32 6.68 -12.98
N LEU A 103 0.12 5.69 -12.11
CA LEU A 103 -1.08 5.54 -11.31
C LEU A 103 -0.72 4.93 -9.96
N ILE A 104 -1.30 5.48 -8.89
CA ILE A 104 -1.26 4.87 -7.56
C ILE A 104 -2.63 4.28 -7.29
N VAL A 105 -2.67 3.00 -6.91
CA VAL A 105 -3.92 2.33 -6.50
C VAL A 105 -3.79 1.92 -5.04
N LEU A 106 -4.79 2.25 -4.25
CA LEU A 106 -4.84 1.88 -2.85
C LEU A 106 -6.29 1.75 -2.38
N GLY A 107 -6.48 1.09 -1.24
CA GLY A 107 -7.79 0.98 -0.62
C GLY A 107 -8.23 2.29 0.03
N SER A 108 -9.53 2.43 0.22
CA SER A 108 -10.11 3.66 0.82
C SER A 108 -9.73 3.85 2.29
N HIS A 109 -9.40 2.75 2.98
CA HIS A 109 -9.00 2.76 4.39
C HIS A 109 -7.85 1.77 4.60
N GLY A 110 -7.16 1.91 5.72
CA GLY A 110 -6.16 0.94 6.17
C GLY A 110 -6.72 0.01 7.24
N ARG A 111 -5.83 -0.54 8.04
CA ARG A 111 -6.15 -1.49 9.12
C ARG A 111 -7.20 -0.99 10.12
N LYS A 112 -7.24 0.31 10.36
CA LYS A 112 -8.16 0.91 11.35
C LYS A 112 -9.58 1.08 10.82
N GLY A 113 -9.83 0.87 9.54
CA GLY A 113 -11.14 0.77 8.91
C GLY A 113 -12.24 1.65 9.48
N LEU A 114 -12.00 2.95 9.56
CA LEU A 114 -12.94 3.88 10.14
C LEU A 114 -14.12 4.12 9.18
N GLU A 115 -15.01 4.87 9.49
CA GLU A 115 -16.33 5.17 8.93
C GLU A 115 -16.54 5.02 7.42
N ARG A 116 -17.74 4.53 7.04
CA ARG A 116 -18.18 4.21 5.67
C ARG A 116 -18.10 5.34 4.64
N PHE A 117 -18.15 6.59 5.07
CA PHE A 117 -18.26 7.74 4.18
C PHE A 117 -16.99 8.57 4.07
N MET A 118 -15.96 8.23 4.84
CA MET A 118 -14.72 8.97 4.87
C MET A 118 -13.60 8.18 4.22
N VAL A 119 -12.79 8.86 3.43
CA VAL A 119 -11.54 8.33 2.94
C VAL A 119 -10.55 8.32 4.09
N GLY A 120 -9.77 7.25 4.24
CA GLY A 120 -8.76 7.13 5.31
C GLY A 120 -7.68 8.20 5.20
N SER A 121 -6.95 8.42 6.29
CA SER A 121 -5.92 9.47 6.36
C SER A 121 -4.80 9.29 5.32
N VAL A 122 -4.33 8.06 5.11
CA VAL A 122 -3.30 7.76 4.12
C VAL A 122 -3.83 8.01 2.71
N SER A 123 -5.01 7.48 2.40
CA SER A 123 -5.64 7.65 1.08
C SER A 123 -5.89 9.12 0.76
N ALA A 124 -6.38 9.89 1.73
CA ALA A 124 -6.61 11.33 1.57
C ALA A 124 -5.31 12.09 1.32
N ALA A 125 -4.25 11.78 2.04
CA ALA A 125 -2.95 12.42 1.85
C ALA A 125 -2.33 12.08 0.48
N VAL A 126 -2.42 10.83 0.06
CA VAL A 126 -1.93 10.40 -1.26
C VAL A 126 -2.72 11.11 -2.37
N LEU A 127 -4.04 11.13 -2.25
CA LEU A 127 -4.90 11.82 -3.23
C LEU A 127 -4.54 13.30 -3.37
N ARG A 128 -4.24 13.96 -2.26
CA ARG A 128 -3.93 15.39 -2.23
C ARG A 128 -2.56 15.72 -2.78
N HIS A 129 -1.55 14.86 -2.53
CA HIS A 129 -0.15 15.18 -2.78
C HIS A 129 0.53 14.38 -3.90
N ALA A 130 -0.15 13.40 -4.50
CA ALA A 130 0.45 12.59 -5.56
C ALA A 130 0.82 13.41 -6.80
N HIS A 131 1.94 13.03 -7.42
CA HIS A 131 2.38 13.63 -8.69
C HIS A 131 1.68 13.02 -9.90
N CYS A 132 0.93 11.94 -9.70
CA CYS A 132 0.26 11.19 -10.77
C CYS A 132 -1.19 10.92 -10.40
N SER A 133 -1.89 10.21 -11.26
CA SER A 133 -3.27 9.79 -11.02
C SER A 133 -3.36 8.85 -9.82
N VAL A 134 -4.48 8.90 -9.11
CA VAL A 134 -4.74 8.06 -7.94
C VAL A 134 -6.11 7.41 -8.08
N GLU A 135 -6.16 6.11 -7.90
CA GLU A 135 -7.40 5.34 -7.84
C GLU A 135 -7.59 4.81 -6.42
N ILE A 136 -8.67 5.22 -5.79
CA ILE A 136 -9.04 4.76 -4.46
C ILE A 136 -10.13 3.72 -4.59
N VAL A 137 -9.85 2.49 -4.15
CA VAL A 137 -10.77 1.38 -4.28
C VAL A 137 -11.58 1.24 -3.00
N ARG A 138 -12.89 1.30 -3.14
CA ARG A 138 -13.82 1.09 -2.04
C ARG A 138 -14.31 -0.36 -2.04
N LEU A 139 -14.70 -0.83 -0.86
CA LEU A 139 -15.38 -2.11 -0.78
C LEU A 139 -16.75 -1.99 -1.45
N ALA A 140 -17.18 -3.06 -2.12
CA ALA A 140 -18.51 -3.11 -2.69
C ALA A 140 -19.55 -2.94 -1.59
N PRO A 141 -20.65 -2.22 -1.82
CA PRO A 141 -21.73 -2.12 -0.84
C PRO A 141 -22.37 -3.49 -0.64
N LYS A 142 -22.71 -3.78 0.61
CA LYS A 142 -23.42 -5.00 0.95
C LYS A 142 -24.91 -4.88 0.60
#